data_2d5b82c942d9ad602495d1c35d374ad9
#
_entry.id   2d5b82c942d9ad602495d1c35d374ad9
#
_cell.length_a   1.000
_cell.length_b   1.000
_cell.length_c   1.000
_cell.angle_alpha   90.00
_cell.angle_beta   90.00
_cell.angle_gamma   90.00
#
_symmetry.space_group_name_H-M   'P 1'
#
loop_
_entity.id
_entity.type
_entity.pdbx_description
1 polymer ?
#
loop_
_entity_poly.entity_id
_entity_poly.type
_entity_poly.pdbx_seq_one_letter_code
_entity_poly.pdbx_strand_id
1 'polypeptide(L)'
;MILLYLQSNPADKCTLPKVVRKELNPLDEDAITRFMEAIKGHRFELVFLVTLFTGMRQGEVLGLAWDCVDFDRGTISIRRQLQKATDSTGEYRLLTPKNGKGRTITPAPFVMELLQTQRRRQAEWKLAIGSAWEDSGLVFTNEMGRHLMPHVVYKAFKKVAASIGCSDTRFHDLRHSYAV
;
A
#
# COMPACT_ATOMS: atom_id res chain seq x y z
N MET A 1 34.54 -31.41 16.40
CA MET A 1 33.99 -30.19 15.80
C MET A 1 34.37 -29.03 16.71
N ILE A 2 35.39 -28.22 16.34
CA ILE A 2 35.89 -27.12 17.19
C ILE A 2 34.99 -25.91 16.89
N LEU A 3 34.16 -25.53 17.86
CA LEU A 3 33.40 -24.26 17.81
C LEU A 3 34.40 -23.12 18.09
N LEU A 4 34.82 -22.40 17.04
CA LEU A 4 35.58 -21.16 17.14
C LEU A 4 34.64 -20.06 17.61
N TYR A 5 34.67 -19.73 18.88
CA TYR A 5 34.02 -18.53 19.42
C TYR A 5 34.86 -17.30 19.05
N LEU A 6 34.28 -16.36 18.34
CA LEU A 6 34.88 -15.04 18.12
C LEU A 6 34.84 -14.28 19.46
N GLN A 7 35.99 -13.87 19.97
CA GLN A 7 36.13 -13.11 21.23
C GLN A 7 35.57 -11.68 21.13
N SER A 8 35.40 -11.15 19.92
CA SER A 8 34.81 -9.84 19.68
C SER A 8 34.08 -9.84 18.32
N ASN A 9 33.07 -8.97 18.20
CA ASN A 9 32.38 -8.79 16.93
C ASN A 9 33.29 -8.04 15.95
N PRO A 10 33.73 -8.63 14.82
CA PRO A 10 34.62 -7.96 13.87
C PRO A 10 34.01 -6.70 13.24
N ALA A 11 32.66 -6.55 13.29
CA ALA A 11 31.97 -5.38 12.77
C ALA A 11 32.07 -4.14 13.70
N ASP A 12 32.48 -4.29 14.96
CA ASP A 12 32.54 -3.16 15.91
C ASP A 12 33.57 -2.09 15.49
N LYS A 13 34.57 -2.47 14.67
CA LYS A 13 35.57 -1.57 14.13
C LYS A 13 35.26 -1.04 12.74
N CYS A 14 34.12 -1.40 12.16
CA CYS A 14 33.72 -0.94 10.84
C CYS A 14 33.10 0.46 10.91
N THR A 15 33.70 1.42 10.21
CA THR A 15 33.10 2.74 10.01
C THR A 15 32.02 2.62 8.94
N LEU A 16 30.75 2.75 9.34
CA LEU A 16 29.65 2.73 8.38
C LEU A 16 29.69 3.98 7.48
N PRO A 17 29.48 3.84 6.17
CA PRO A 17 29.37 4.99 5.28
C PRO A 17 28.23 5.89 5.72
N LYS A 18 28.42 7.22 5.63
CA LYS A 18 27.36 8.19 5.93
C LYS A 18 26.17 7.93 5.01
N VAL A 19 25.01 7.61 5.61
CA VAL A 19 23.76 7.48 4.87
C VAL A 19 23.31 8.88 4.46
N VAL A 20 23.45 9.22 3.19
CA VAL A 20 22.82 10.41 2.61
C VAL A 20 21.32 10.12 2.54
N ARG A 21 20.54 10.75 3.43
CA ARG A 21 19.08 10.65 3.39
C ARG A 21 18.59 11.34 2.11
N LYS A 22 17.97 10.58 1.22
CA LYS A 22 17.24 11.21 0.09
C LYS A 22 16.13 12.07 0.67
N GLU A 23 16.06 13.29 0.19
CA GLU A 23 14.96 14.20 0.54
C GLU A 23 13.61 13.59 0.17
N LEU A 24 12.61 13.89 0.99
CA LEU A 24 11.23 13.54 0.70
C LEU A 24 10.76 14.45 -0.42
N ASN A 25 10.10 13.88 -1.44
CA ASN A 25 9.58 14.62 -2.58
C ASN A 25 8.05 14.40 -2.64
N PRO A 26 7.29 14.97 -1.67
CA PRO A 26 5.83 14.90 -1.71
C PRO A 26 5.33 15.64 -2.95
N LEU A 27 4.17 15.25 -3.45
CA LEU A 27 3.47 15.98 -4.50
C LEU A 27 2.95 17.29 -3.91
N ASP A 28 3.22 18.41 -4.57
CA ASP A 28 2.56 19.69 -4.30
C ASP A 28 1.10 19.68 -4.82
N GLU A 29 0.33 20.73 -4.53
CA GLU A 29 -1.08 20.82 -4.90
C GLU A 29 -1.31 20.69 -6.41
N ASP A 30 -0.45 21.30 -7.23
CA ASP A 30 -0.55 21.21 -8.69
C ASP A 30 -0.22 19.80 -9.18
N ALA A 31 0.78 19.16 -8.60
CA ALA A 31 1.12 17.79 -8.93
C ALA A 31 0.05 16.79 -8.48
N ILE A 32 -0.59 17.03 -7.32
CA ILE A 32 -1.75 16.24 -6.87
C ILE A 32 -2.89 16.35 -7.87
N THR A 33 -3.20 17.55 -8.33
CA THR A 33 -4.27 17.77 -9.33
C THR A 33 -3.95 17.02 -10.63
N ARG A 34 -2.73 17.17 -11.17
CA ARG A 34 -2.29 16.43 -12.36
C ARG A 34 -2.29 14.93 -12.14
N PHE A 35 -1.90 14.48 -10.94
CA PHE A 35 -1.91 13.06 -10.59
C PHE A 35 -3.33 12.49 -10.60
N MET A 36 -4.30 13.18 -9.99
CA MET A 36 -5.69 12.75 -9.96
C MET A 36 -6.28 12.67 -11.38
N GLU A 37 -5.97 13.63 -12.27
CA GLU A 37 -6.39 13.54 -13.68
C GLU A 37 -5.74 12.34 -14.39
N ALA A 38 -4.45 12.11 -14.19
CA ALA A 38 -3.71 11.05 -14.85
C ALA A 38 -4.15 9.63 -14.42
N ILE A 39 -4.72 9.49 -13.22
CA ILE A 39 -5.20 8.19 -12.73
C ILE A 39 -6.66 7.90 -13.05
N LYS A 40 -7.42 8.84 -13.62
CA LYS A 40 -8.83 8.62 -13.99
C LYS A 40 -8.97 7.41 -14.91
N GLY A 41 -9.84 6.46 -14.54
CA GLY A 41 -10.05 5.21 -15.28
C GLY A 41 -8.88 4.22 -15.21
N HIS A 42 -7.81 4.54 -14.50
CA HIS A 42 -6.70 3.60 -14.32
C HIS A 42 -7.13 2.44 -13.40
N ARG A 43 -6.70 1.21 -13.72
CA ARG A 43 -7.06 0.00 -12.94
C ARG A 43 -6.77 0.09 -11.43
N PHE A 44 -5.79 0.89 -11.02
CA PHE A 44 -5.40 1.12 -9.62
C PHE A 44 -5.82 2.51 -9.10
N GLU A 45 -6.71 3.20 -9.80
CA GLU A 45 -7.19 4.53 -9.41
C GLU A 45 -7.61 4.58 -7.94
N LEU A 46 -8.50 3.65 -7.52
CA LEU A 46 -9.00 3.62 -6.14
C LEU A 46 -7.91 3.32 -5.11
N VAL A 47 -6.91 2.49 -5.45
CA VAL A 47 -5.75 2.23 -4.59
C VAL A 47 -4.96 3.52 -4.38
N PHE A 48 -4.70 4.29 -5.44
CA PHE A 48 -3.93 5.52 -5.38
C PHE A 48 -4.69 6.61 -4.63
N LEU A 49 -5.99 6.79 -4.89
CA LEU A 49 -6.83 7.77 -4.20
C LEU A 49 -6.91 7.47 -2.69
N VAL A 50 -7.21 6.21 -2.31
CA VAL A 50 -7.26 5.84 -0.89
C VAL A 50 -5.90 6.03 -0.23
N THR A 51 -4.78 5.71 -0.91
CA THR A 51 -3.45 5.96 -0.36
C THR A 51 -3.19 7.45 -0.16
N LEU A 52 -3.48 8.27 -1.16
CA LEU A 52 -3.28 9.71 -1.14
C LEU A 52 -4.06 10.37 0.00
N PHE A 53 -5.34 10.01 0.17
CA PHE A 53 -6.25 10.67 1.11
C PHE A 53 -6.36 10.00 2.50
N THR A 54 -5.60 8.95 2.76
CA THR A 54 -5.54 8.30 4.09
C THR A 54 -4.13 8.27 4.67
N GLY A 55 -3.13 8.53 3.88
CA GLY A 55 -1.74 8.39 4.27
C GLY A 55 -1.34 6.96 4.68
N MET A 56 -2.07 5.93 4.23
CA MET A 56 -1.71 4.53 4.48
C MET A 56 -0.44 4.14 3.74
N ARG A 57 0.35 3.24 4.33
CA ARG A 57 1.49 2.63 3.63
C ARG A 57 1.00 1.69 2.53
N GLN A 58 1.81 1.47 1.49
CA GLN A 58 1.45 0.55 0.40
C GLN A 58 1.00 -0.84 0.91
N GLY A 59 1.76 -1.43 1.82
CA GLY A 59 1.40 -2.72 2.39
C GLY A 59 0.11 -2.69 3.23
N GLU A 60 -0.20 -1.57 3.87
CA GLU A 60 -1.43 -1.38 4.65
C GLU A 60 -2.65 -1.26 3.73
N VAL A 61 -2.57 -0.46 2.66
CA VAL A 61 -3.70 -0.33 1.72
C VAL A 61 -3.95 -1.63 0.95
N LEU A 62 -2.88 -2.32 0.51
CA LEU A 62 -3.02 -3.61 -0.18
C LEU A 62 -3.42 -4.78 0.74
N GLY A 63 -3.17 -4.64 2.04
CA GLY A 63 -3.59 -5.60 3.08
C GLY A 63 -4.88 -5.21 3.80
N LEU A 64 -5.56 -4.14 3.37
CA LEU A 64 -6.82 -3.71 3.96
C LEU A 64 -7.91 -4.75 3.64
N ALA A 65 -8.61 -5.21 4.67
CA ALA A 65 -9.69 -6.16 4.55
C ALA A 65 -11.04 -5.51 4.90
N TRP A 66 -12.13 -6.06 4.39
CA TRP A 66 -13.48 -5.51 4.59
C TRP A 66 -13.92 -5.54 6.05
N ASP A 67 -13.43 -6.48 6.85
CA ASP A 67 -13.67 -6.55 8.32
C ASP A 67 -13.01 -5.40 9.09
N CYS A 68 -12.18 -4.60 8.42
CA CYS A 68 -11.50 -3.43 8.97
C CYS A 68 -12.14 -2.10 8.55
N VAL A 69 -13.20 -2.13 7.74
CA VAL A 69 -13.91 -0.93 7.25
C VAL A 69 -15.28 -0.88 7.90
N ASP A 70 -15.50 0.14 8.72
CA ASP A 70 -16.79 0.41 9.36
C ASP A 70 -17.47 1.57 8.63
N PHE A 71 -18.45 1.26 7.80
CA PHE A 71 -19.20 2.25 7.02
C PHE A 71 -20.15 3.09 7.87
N ASP A 72 -20.67 2.54 8.97
CA ASP A 72 -21.59 3.24 9.85
C ASP A 72 -20.87 4.32 10.67
N ARG A 73 -19.68 3.99 11.14
CA ARG A 73 -18.82 4.92 11.86
C ARG A 73 -17.90 5.77 10.98
N GLY A 74 -17.81 5.45 9.69
CA GLY A 74 -16.89 6.11 8.77
C GLY A 74 -15.41 5.89 9.13
N THR A 75 -15.05 4.72 9.66
CA THR A 75 -13.67 4.46 10.15
C THR A 75 -13.00 3.28 9.45
N ILE A 76 -11.67 3.33 9.41
CA ILE A 76 -10.81 2.26 8.90
C ILE A 76 -9.84 1.84 9.98
N SER A 77 -9.85 0.56 10.34
CA SER A 77 -8.92 -0.04 11.31
C SER A 77 -7.74 -0.70 10.58
N ILE A 78 -6.56 -0.12 10.68
CA ILE A 78 -5.35 -0.65 10.05
C ILE A 78 -4.72 -1.68 10.98
N ARG A 79 -5.02 -2.96 10.75
CA ARG A 79 -4.58 -4.08 11.60
C ARG A 79 -3.60 -5.01 10.91
N ARG A 80 -3.50 -4.95 9.58
CA ARG A 80 -2.72 -5.86 8.74
C ARG A 80 -1.99 -5.09 7.65
N GLN A 81 -0.94 -5.69 7.14
CA GLN A 81 -0.23 -5.22 5.96
C GLN A 81 0.13 -6.42 5.08
N LEU A 82 0.06 -6.25 3.78
CA LEU A 82 0.55 -7.22 2.81
C LEU A 82 2.07 -7.05 2.69
N GLN A 83 2.82 -8.07 3.02
CA GLN A 83 4.28 -8.06 2.99
C GLN A 83 4.81 -9.36 2.39
N LYS A 84 5.93 -9.25 1.67
CA LYS A 84 6.65 -10.43 1.21
C LYS A 84 7.22 -11.18 2.42
N ALA A 85 6.96 -12.48 2.49
CA ALA A 85 7.51 -13.32 3.54
C ALA A 85 9.05 -13.32 3.45
N THR A 86 9.69 -13.37 4.60
CA THR A 86 11.16 -13.42 4.71
C THR A 86 11.70 -14.85 4.58
N ASP A 87 10.81 -15.84 4.49
CA ASP A 87 11.16 -17.22 4.25
C ASP A 87 11.56 -17.47 2.77
N SER A 88 12.00 -18.69 2.48
CA SER A 88 12.44 -19.09 1.14
C SER A 88 11.33 -19.13 0.09
N THR A 89 10.04 -19.04 0.48
CA THR A 89 8.92 -19.11 -0.44
C THR A 89 8.75 -17.83 -1.24
N GLY A 90 9.13 -16.68 -0.65
CA GLY A 90 8.95 -15.37 -1.28
C GLY A 90 7.50 -14.98 -1.50
N GLU A 91 6.55 -15.69 -0.90
CA GLU A 91 5.12 -15.42 -0.98
C GLU A 91 4.73 -14.14 -0.24
N TYR A 92 3.60 -13.54 -0.64
CA TYR A 92 3.03 -12.41 0.08
C TYR A 92 2.05 -12.92 1.14
N ARG A 93 2.19 -12.41 2.37
CA ARG A 93 1.33 -12.77 3.51
C ARG A 93 0.82 -11.52 4.21
N LEU A 94 -0.34 -11.66 4.83
CA LEU A 94 -0.90 -10.63 5.71
C LEU A 94 -0.24 -10.74 7.07
N LEU A 95 0.50 -9.72 7.44
CA LEU A 95 1.21 -9.65 8.73
C LEU A 95 0.67 -8.46 9.55
N THR A 96 0.82 -8.53 10.87
CA THR A 96 0.59 -7.37 11.73
C THR A 96 1.58 -6.24 11.38
N PRO A 97 1.20 -4.96 11.57
CA PRO A 97 2.11 -3.83 11.37
C PRO A 97 3.38 -3.97 12.22
N LYS A 98 4.50 -3.41 11.72
CA LYS A 98 5.85 -3.57 12.27
C LYS A 98 5.98 -3.27 13.77
N ASN A 99 5.11 -2.45 14.33
CA ASN A 99 5.11 -2.09 15.76
C ASN A 99 4.08 -2.88 16.60
N GLY A 100 3.46 -3.92 16.05
CA GLY A 100 2.43 -4.73 16.74
C GLY A 100 1.14 -3.98 17.07
N LYS A 101 1.08 -2.66 16.86
CA LYS A 101 -0.07 -1.82 17.17
C LYS A 101 -0.82 -1.43 15.90
N GLY A 102 -2.07 -1.85 15.81
CA GLY A 102 -3.01 -1.30 14.84
C GLY A 102 -3.36 0.15 15.17
N ARG A 103 -3.92 0.86 14.20
CA ARG A 103 -4.52 2.17 14.41
C ARG A 103 -5.84 2.28 13.67
N THR A 104 -6.74 3.11 14.19
CA THR A 104 -7.98 3.47 13.49
C THR A 104 -7.86 4.90 12.99
N ILE A 105 -8.31 5.12 11.76
CA ILE A 105 -8.37 6.43 11.14
C ILE A 105 -9.82 6.74 10.75
N THR A 106 -10.17 8.01 10.74
CA THR A 106 -11.44 8.54 10.24
C THR A 106 -11.13 9.35 8.98
N PRO A 107 -11.15 8.74 7.80
CA PRO A 107 -10.87 9.45 6.56
C PRO A 107 -12.00 10.41 6.21
N ALA A 108 -11.77 11.31 5.24
CA ALA A 108 -12.82 12.15 4.70
C ALA A 108 -13.97 11.30 4.10
N PRO A 109 -15.24 11.76 4.18
CA PRO A 109 -16.40 10.97 3.76
C PRO A 109 -16.31 10.40 2.35
N PHE A 110 -15.79 11.17 1.40
CA PHE A 110 -15.62 10.71 0.01
C PHE A 110 -14.72 9.47 -0.13
N VAL A 111 -13.78 9.25 0.80
CA VAL A 111 -12.95 8.02 0.81
C VAL A 111 -13.81 6.80 1.08
N MET A 112 -14.80 6.93 1.97
CA MET A 112 -15.75 5.84 2.24
C MET A 112 -16.61 5.55 1.00
N GLU A 113 -16.98 6.56 0.22
CA GLU A 113 -17.69 6.41 -1.07
C GLU A 113 -16.81 5.68 -2.10
N LEU A 114 -15.49 5.98 -2.16
CA LEU A 114 -14.55 5.23 -2.99
C LEU A 114 -14.50 3.75 -2.59
N LEU A 115 -14.50 3.45 -1.30
CA LEU A 115 -14.54 2.07 -0.80
C LEU A 115 -15.86 1.36 -1.13
N GLN A 116 -17.01 2.05 -1.06
CA GLN A 116 -18.29 1.51 -1.51
C GLN A 116 -18.26 1.20 -3.01
N THR A 117 -17.65 2.07 -3.81
CA THR A 117 -17.47 1.85 -5.25
C THR A 117 -16.60 0.62 -5.52
N GLN A 118 -15.52 0.45 -4.76
CA GLN A 118 -14.69 -0.75 -4.84
C GLN A 118 -15.47 -2.02 -4.46
N ARG A 119 -16.32 -1.95 -3.44
CA ARG A 119 -17.17 -3.09 -3.02
C ARG A 119 -18.14 -3.52 -4.12
N ARG A 120 -18.78 -2.55 -4.78
CA ARG A 120 -19.65 -2.82 -5.94
C ARG A 120 -18.88 -3.46 -7.09
N ARG A 121 -17.72 -2.92 -7.43
CA ARG A 121 -16.84 -3.47 -8.48
C ARG A 121 -16.42 -4.92 -8.19
N GLN A 122 -16.06 -5.25 -6.96
CA GLN A 122 -15.76 -6.63 -6.58
C GLN A 122 -16.97 -7.55 -6.67
N ALA A 123 -18.17 -7.08 -6.30
CA ALA A 123 -19.40 -7.86 -6.44
C ALA A 123 -19.68 -8.17 -7.92
N GLU A 124 -19.48 -7.23 -8.83
CA GLU A 124 -19.59 -7.44 -10.28
C GLU A 124 -18.58 -8.49 -10.77
N TRP A 125 -17.32 -8.40 -10.37
CA TRP A 125 -16.32 -9.41 -10.72
C TRP A 125 -16.68 -10.80 -10.18
N LYS A 126 -17.13 -10.89 -8.92
CA LYS A 126 -17.53 -12.13 -8.29
C LYS A 126 -18.70 -12.78 -9.04
N LEU A 127 -19.70 -11.98 -9.47
CA LEU A 127 -20.80 -12.45 -10.29
C LEU A 127 -20.34 -12.93 -11.67
N ALA A 128 -19.41 -12.21 -12.30
CA ALA A 128 -18.92 -12.53 -13.64
C ALA A 128 -18.15 -13.85 -13.71
N ILE A 129 -17.35 -14.17 -12.69
CA ILE A 129 -16.49 -15.36 -12.70
C ILE A 129 -16.99 -16.52 -11.82
N GLY A 130 -18.03 -16.28 -11.01
CA GLY A 130 -18.69 -17.31 -10.19
C GLY A 130 -17.73 -18.04 -9.26
N SER A 131 -17.69 -19.37 -9.37
CA SER A 131 -16.89 -20.24 -8.49
C SER A 131 -15.38 -20.08 -8.64
N ALA A 132 -14.89 -19.40 -9.66
CA ALA A 132 -13.46 -19.10 -9.82
C ALA A 132 -13.01 -17.92 -8.93
N TRP A 133 -13.95 -17.23 -8.26
CA TRP A 133 -13.63 -16.18 -7.31
C TRP A 133 -12.96 -16.73 -6.05
N GLU A 134 -11.78 -16.22 -5.72
CA GLU A 134 -11.11 -16.49 -4.46
C GLU A 134 -11.43 -15.38 -3.45
N ASP A 135 -12.24 -15.71 -2.44
CA ASP A 135 -12.64 -14.73 -1.43
C ASP A 135 -11.52 -14.50 -0.40
N SER A 136 -10.63 -13.59 -0.72
CA SER A 136 -9.53 -13.20 0.19
C SER A 136 -9.98 -12.26 1.32
N GLY A 137 -11.19 -11.73 1.28
CA GLY A 137 -11.69 -10.71 2.20
C GLY A 137 -11.04 -9.33 2.06
N LEU A 138 -10.11 -9.15 1.11
CA LEU A 138 -9.38 -7.90 0.90
C LEU A 138 -10.22 -6.88 0.14
N VAL A 139 -10.00 -5.60 0.45
CA VAL A 139 -10.62 -4.46 -0.25
C VAL A 139 -10.08 -4.32 -1.67
N PHE A 140 -8.79 -4.46 -1.85
CA PHE A 140 -8.14 -4.30 -3.16
C PHE A 140 -7.62 -5.64 -3.68
N THR A 141 -8.31 -6.18 -4.67
CA THR A 141 -8.00 -7.45 -5.31
C THR A 141 -7.86 -7.28 -6.83
N ASN A 142 -7.37 -8.31 -7.48
CA ASN A 142 -7.55 -8.47 -8.92
C ASN A 142 -8.97 -9.00 -9.21
N GLU A 143 -9.28 -9.18 -10.50
CA GLU A 143 -10.59 -9.66 -10.98
C GLU A 143 -10.91 -11.10 -10.53
N MET A 144 -9.95 -11.83 -9.96
CA MET A 144 -10.13 -13.19 -9.42
C MET A 144 -10.26 -13.21 -7.88
N GLY A 145 -10.27 -12.06 -7.21
CA GLY A 145 -10.35 -11.97 -5.75
C GLY A 145 -9.01 -12.11 -5.02
N ARG A 146 -7.90 -12.31 -5.73
CA ARG A 146 -6.55 -12.44 -5.15
C ARG A 146 -5.94 -11.08 -4.83
N HIS A 147 -5.04 -11.04 -3.88
CA HIS A 147 -4.29 -9.83 -3.55
C HIS A 147 -3.57 -9.23 -4.75
N LEU A 148 -3.46 -7.92 -4.78
CA LEU A 148 -2.65 -7.21 -5.76
C LEU A 148 -1.16 -7.39 -5.45
N MET A 149 -0.36 -7.60 -6.49
CA MET A 149 1.10 -7.70 -6.35
C MET A 149 1.71 -6.31 -6.13
N PRO A 150 2.36 -6.04 -4.98
CA PRO A 150 2.85 -4.71 -4.64
C PRO A 150 3.79 -4.10 -5.70
N HIS A 151 4.64 -4.91 -6.32
CA HIS A 151 5.55 -4.44 -7.36
C HIS A 151 4.83 -4.00 -8.65
N VAL A 152 3.67 -4.62 -8.97
CA VAL A 152 2.85 -4.24 -10.14
C VAL A 152 2.19 -2.88 -9.88
N VAL A 153 1.61 -2.70 -8.70
CA VAL A 153 1.03 -1.41 -8.26
C VAL A 153 2.10 -0.31 -8.24
N TYR A 154 3.27 -0.62 -7.69
CA TYR A 154 4.40 0.32 -7.66
C TYR A 154 4.87 0.72 -9.08
N LYS A 155 5.03 -0.24 -10.00
CA LYS A 155 5.41 0.05 -11.39
C LYS A 155 4.37 0.92 -12.10
N ALA A 156 3.07 0.67 -11.86
CA ALA A 156 2.01 1.48 -12.42
C ALA A 156 2.05 2.91 -11.87
N PHE A 157 2.21 3.06 -10.54
CA PHE A 157 2.42 4.37 -9.92
C PHE A 157 3.59 5.13 -10.55
N LYS A 158 4.76 4.49 -10.72
CA LYS A 158 5.94 5.14 -11.33
C LYS A 158 5.69 5.61 -12.76
N LYS A 159 4.90 4.88 -13.55
CA LYS A 159 4.50 5.32 -14.90
C LYS A 159 3.63 6.58 -14.85
N VAL A 160 2.64 6.61 -13.95
CA VAL A 160 1.79 7.78 -13.74
C VAL A 160 2.61 8.97 -13.23
N ALA A 161 3.45 8.77 -12.21
CA ALA A 161 4.31 9.83 -11.68
C ALA A 161 5.24 10.41 -12.76
N ALA A 162 5.80 9.57 -13.61
CA ALA A 162 6.65 10.01 -14.72
C ALA A 162 5.85 10.82 -15.78
N SER A 163 4.61 10.42 -16.08
CA SER A 163 3.77 11.14 -17.07
C SER A 163 3.39 12.55 -16.65
N ILE A 164 3.42 12.85 -15.36
CA ILE A 164 3.14 14.19 -14.80
C ILE A 164 4.41 14.97 -14.43
N GLY A 165 5.60 14.47 -14.82
CA GLY A 165 6.88 15.11 -14.53
C GLY A 165 7.43 14.87 -13.13
N CYS A 166 6.86 13.93 -12.35
CA CYS A 166 7.24 13.61 -10.97
C CYS A 166 7.95 12.26 -10.87
N SER A 167 8.90 11.97 -11.78
CA SER A 167 9.58 10.67 -11.88
C SER A 167 10.34 10.26 -10.60
N ASP A 168 10.80 11.20 -9.79
CA ASP A 168 11.55 10.93 -8.56
C ASP A 168 10.66 10.59 -7.36
N THR A 169 9.36 10.92 -7.43
CA THR A 169 8.38 10.62 -6.39
C THR A 169 8.23 9.11 -6.19
N ARG A 170 8.25 8.67 -4.96
CA ARG A 170 8.04 7.27 -4.56
C ARG A 170 6.59 7.07 -4.14
N PHE A 171 6.10 5.85 -4.20
CA PHE A 171 4.77 5.52 -3.71
C PHE A 171 4.55 5.95 -2.24
N HIS A 172 5.60 5.87 -1.42
CA HIS A 172 5.53 6.30 -0.02
C HIS A 172 5.38 7.82 0.13
N ASP A 173 5.80 8.59 -0.87
CA ASP A 173 5.70 10.04 -0.84
C ASP A 173 4.25 10.53 -1.03
N LEU A 174 3.34 9.69 -1.63
CA LEU A 174 1.89 9.94 -1.59
C LEU A 174 1.34 10.10 -0.17
N ARG A 175 1.88 9.32 0.78
CA ARG A 175 1.50 9.45 2.19
C ARG A 175 1.94 10.79 2.78
N HIS A 176 3.07 11.33 2.34
CA HIS A 176 3.56 12.62 2.81
C HIS A 176 2.78 13.77 2.19
N SER A 177 2.22 13.60 0.99
CA SER A 177 1.32 14.57 0.34
C SER A 177 -0.04 14.73 1.06
N TYR A 178 -0.47 13.75 1.87
CA TYR A 178 -1.67 13.86 2.71
C TYR A 178 -1.53 14.90 3.84
N ALA A 179 -0.32 15.20 4.25
CA ALA A 179 -0.03 16.10 5.38
C ALA A 179 0.22 17.57 4.95
N VAL A 180 0.11 17.85 3.67
CA VAL A 180 0.15 19.18 3.06
C VAL A 180 -1.26 19.62 2.74
#